data_558a5fda126513e36ad50d0479c71674
#
_entry.id   558a5fda126513e36ad50d0479c71674
#
_cell.length_a   1.000
_cell.length_b   1.000
_cell.length_c   1.000
_cell.angle_alpha   90.00
_cell.angle_beta   90.00
_cell.angle_gamma   90.00
#
_symmetry.space_group_name_H-M   'P 1'
#
loop_
_entity.id
_entity.type
_entity.pdbx_description
1 polymer ?
#
loop_
_entity_poly.entity_id
_entity_poly.type
_entity_poly.pdbx_seq_one_letter_code
_entity_poly.pdbx_strand_id
1 'polypeptide(L)'
;MALEPEKKQKLRTIAYWVATILGPASFVIGGVLFLSGAEHPSTALAELGYPPYLLKILGVWKIGGAITSVVPGLPRLKEWMYAGFFFELTGAAASHALAGQPIGKILQPVLFLVFVLASWALRPASRRV
;
A
#
# COMPACT_ATOMS: atom_id res chain seq x y z
N MET A 1 -26.62 18.96 7.30
CA MET A 1 -26.99 18.35 8.57
C MET A 1 -25.81 17.56 9.13
N ALA A 2 -25.47 17.84 10.38
CA ALA A 2 -24.37 17.10 11.02
C ALA A 2 -24.84 15.70 11.41
N LEU A 3 -24.01 14.69 11.13
CA LEU A 3 -24.27 13.33 11.58
C LEU A 3 -24.05 13.24 13.10
N GLU A 4 -24.79 12.35 13.74
CA GLU A 4 -24.56 12.02 15.14
C GLU A 4 -23.13 11.48 15.34
N PRO A 5 -22.49 11.74 16.51
CA PRO A 5 -21.12 11.28 16.74
C PRO A 5 -20.92 9.77 16.54
N GLU A 6 -21.89 8.95 16.94
CA GLU A 6 -21.84 7.50 16.76
C GLU A 6 -21.84 7.10 15.29
N LYS A 7 -22.68 7.76 14.46
CA LYS A 7 -22.75 7.51 13.02
C LYS A 7 -21.46 7.96 12.34
N LYS A 8 -20.91 9.11 12.73
CA LYS A 8 -19.62 9.58 12.22
C LYS A 8 -18.50 8.60 12.51
N GLN A 9 -18.46 8.09 13.72
CA GLN A 9 -17.44 7.12 14.13
C GLN A 9 -17.58 5.81 13.36
N LYS A 10 -18.80 5.34 13.16
CA LYS A 10 -19.08 4.14 12.40
C LYS A 10 -18.67 4.30 10.93
N LEU A 11 -19.02 5.42 10.31
CA LEU A 11 -18.63 5.72 8.94
C LEU A 11 -17.11 5.84 8.80
N ARG A 12 -16.46 6.47 9.75
CA ARG A 12 -15.00 6.58 9.76
C ARG A 12 -14.34 5.21 9.86
N THR A 13 -14.86 4.32 10.70
CA THR A 13 -14.35 2.96 10.85
C THR A 13 -14.54 2.16 9.55
N ILE A 14 -15.71 2.26 8.93
CA ILE A 14 -15.98 1.61 7.65
C ILE A 14 -15.03 2.13 6.57
N ALA A 15 -14.86 3.45 6.48
CA ALA A 15 -13.97 4.08 5.51
C ALA A 15 -12.51 3.64 5.74
N TYR A 16 -12.08 3.55 7.00
CA TYR A 16 -10.75 3.05 7.35
C TYR A 16 -10.53 1.63 6.81
N TRP A 17 -11.48 0.72 7.07
CA TRP A 17 -11.33 -0.67 6.63
C TRP A 17 -11.43 -0.82 5.11
N VAL A 18 -12.28 -0.05 4.45
CA VAL A 18 -12.33 -0.04 2.98
C VAL A 18 -10.98 0.41 2.42
N ALA A 19 -10.43 1.50 2.92
CA ALA A 19 -9.13 2.01 2.48
C ALA A 19 -8.01 1.01 2.79
N THR A 20 -8.05 0.36 3.95
CA THR A 20 -7.05 -0.63 4.36
C THR A 20 -7.08 -1.87 3.48
N ILE A 21 -8.27 -2.37 3.16
CA ILE A 21 -8.44 -3.55 2.29
C ILE A 21 -7.99 -3.24 0.87
N LEU A 22 -8.34 -2.07 0.34
CA LEU A 22 -7.96 -1.66 -1.03
C LEU A 22 -6.51 -1.18 -1.14
N GLY A 23 -5.93 -0.72 -0.04
CA GLY A 23 -4.55 -0.25 0.03
C GLY A 23 -3.62 -1.28 0.66
N PRO A 24 -3.19 -1.05 1.92
CA PRO A 24 -2.13 -1.87 2.53
C PRO A 24 -2.40 -3.38 2.54
N ALA A 25 -3.60 -3.81 2.88
CA ALA A 25 -3.92 -5.24 2.97
C ALA A 25 -3.92 -5.92 1.59
N SER A 26 -4.27 -5.20 0.53
CA SER A 26 -4.26 -5.76 -0.83
C SER A 26 -2.85 -6.12 -1.31
N PHE A 27 -1.82 -5.56 -0.69
CA PHE A 27 -0.44 -5.85 -1.06
C PHE A 27 0.00 -7.27 -0.75
N VAL A 28 -0.78 -8.05 0.02
CA VAL A 28 -0.52 -9.48 0.15
C VAL A 28 -0.59 -10.17 -1.22
N ILE A 29 -1.53 -9.78 -2.06
CA ILE A 29 -1.66 -10.32 -3.42
C ILE A 29 -0.43 -9.95 -4.25
N GLY A 30 -0.06 -8.68 -4.26
CA GLY A 30 1.14 -8.23 -4.96
C GLY A 30 2.40 -8.91 -4.45
N GLY A 31 2.53 -9.07 -3.13
CA GLY A 31 3.66 -9.76 -2.53
C GLY A 31 3.78 -11.21 -2.96
N VAL A 32 2.67 -11.94 -3.00
CA VAL A 32 2.64 -13.33 -3.48
C VAL A 32 3.05 -13.39 -4.95
N LEU A 33 2.52 -12.50 -5.78
CA LEU A 33 2.88 -12.44 -7.20
C LEU A 33 4.37 -12.13 -7.39
N PHE A 34 4.93 -11.23 -6.58
CA PHE A 34 6.34 -10.89 -6.65
C PHE A 34 7.23 -12.06 -6.26
N LEU A 35 6.86 -12.79 -5.20
CA LEU A 35 7.64 -13.94 -4.73
C LEU A 35 7.51 -15.17 -5.61
N SER A 36 6.36 -15.33 -6.29
CA SER A 36 6.09 -16.48 -7.15
C SER A 36 6.82 -16.43 -8.49
N GLY A 37 7.42 -15.29 -8.82
CA GLY A 37 8.06 -15.09 -10.11
C GLY A 37 7.07 -14.86 -11.25
N ALA A 38 5.88 -14.34 -10.95
CA ALA A 38 4.87 -14.02 -11.95
C ALA A 38 5.44 -13.14 -13.06
N GLU A 39 5.01 -13.40 -14.29
CA GLU A 39 5.56 -12.73 -15.47
C GLU A 39 5.33 -11.22 -15.46
N HIS A 40 4.14 -10.77 -15.11
CA HIS A 40 3.79 -9.35 -15.17
C HIS A 40 4.71 -8.48 -14.30
N PRO A 41 4.86 -8.74 -12.97
CA PRO A 41 5.76 -7.93 -12.17
C PRO A 41 7.23 -8.09 -12.56
N SER A 42 7.65 -9.29 -13.00
CA SER A 42 9.02 -9.52 -13.46
C SER A 42 9.34 -8.66 -14.68
N THR A 43 8.45 -8.64 -15.66
CA THR A 43 8.59 -7.82 -16.86
C THR A 43 8.57 -6.33 -16.52
N ALA A 44 7.66 -5.91 -15.64
CA ALA A 44 7.54 -4.50 -15.25
C ALA A 44 8.83 -3.97 -14.60
N LEU A 45 9.43 -4.72 -13.68
CA LEU A 45 10.67 -4.29 -13.04
C LEU A 45 11.85 -4.32 -14.00
N ALA A 46 11.91 -5.32 -14.90
CA ALA A 46 12.94 -5.38 -15.91
C ALA A 46 12.89 -4.18 -16.86
N GLU A 47 11.69 -3.76 -17.27
CA GLU A 47 11.51 -2.57 -18.10
C GLU A 47 11.99 -1.28 -17.41
N LEU A 48 11.90 -1.23 -16.08
CA LEU A 48 12.38 -0.10 -15.28
C LEU A 48 13.88 -0.18 -14.99
N GLY A 49 14.55 -1.26 -15.36
CA GLY A 49 15.98 -1.44 -15.15
C GLY A 49 16.36 -1.94 -13.77
N TYR A 50 15.41 -2.43 -12.98
CA TYR A 50 15.69 -2.99 -11.66
C TYR A 50 16.15 -4.45 -11.76
N PRO A 51 17.03 -4.88 -10.82
CA PRO A 51 17.46 -6.27 -10.79
C PRO A 51 16.33 -7.20 -10.34
N PRO A 52 16.31 -8.48 -10.82
CA PRO A 52 15.25 -9.43 -10.47
C PRO A 52 15.11 -9.71 -8.97
N TYR A 53 16.19 -9.67 -8.18
CA TYR A 53 16.13 -9.96 -6.76
C TYR A 53 15.32 -8.90 -5.98
N LEU A 54 15.12 -7.71 -6.54
CA LEU A 54 14.30 -6.66 -5.90
C LEU A 54 12.85 -7.14 -5.72
N LEU A 55 12.34 -7.97 -6.62
CA LEU A 55 11.00 -8.56 -6.48
C LEU A 55 10.86 -9.35 -5.18
N LYS A 56 11.89 -10.10 -4.81
CA LYS A 56 11.85 -10.91 -3.58
C LYS A 56 11.86 -10.02 -2.34
N ILE A 57 12.68 -8.99 -2.33
CA ILE A 57 12.74 -8.03 -1.23
C ILE A 57 11.40 -7.33 -1.05
N LEU A 58 10.87 -6.76 -2.13
CA LEU A 58 9.60 -6.05 -2.10
C LEU A 58 8.44 -6.99 -1.78
N GLY A 59 8.49 -8.21 -2.29
CA GLY A 59 7.44 -9.21 -2.04
C GLY A 59 7.32 -9.55 -0.56
N VAL A 60 8.44 -9.80 0.11
CA VAL A 60 8.46 -10.05 1.56
C VAL A 60 7.93 -8.84 2.32
N TRP A 61 8.36 -7.64 1.97
CA TRP A 61 7.91 -6.42 2.63
C TRP A 61 6.42 -6.15 2.39
N LYS A 62 5.92 -6.42 1.18
CA LYS A 62 4.48 -6.28 0.87
C LYS A 62 3.63 -7.21 1.73
N ILE A 63 4.03 -8.46 1.86
CA ILE A 63 3.30 -9.44 2.69
C ILE A 63 3.37 -9.04 4.16
N GLY A 64 4.56 -8.72 4.65
CA GLY A 64 4.75 -8.29 6.04
C GLY A 64 3.95 -7.04 6.37
N GLY A 65 3.96 -6.05 5.47
CA GLY A 65 3.19 -4.83 5.64
C GLY A 65 1.68 -5.08 5.60
N ALA A 66 1.22 -5.92 4.68
CA ALA A 66 -0.20 -6.29 4.59
C ALA A 66 -0.70 -6.96 5.86
N ILE A 67 0.07 -7.92 6.39
CA ILE A 67 -0.26 -8.58 7.66
C ILE A 67 -0.29 -7.54 8.79
N THR A 68 0.71 -6.68 8.87
CA THR A 68 0.78 -5.61 9.89
C THR A 68 -0.45 -4.71 9.83
N SER A 69 -0.96 -4.42 8.64
CA SER A 69 -2.11 -3.52 8.47
C SER A 69 -3.39 -4.05 9.10
N VAL A 70 -3.56 -5.36 9.18
CA VAL A 70 -4.80 -5.99 9.69
C VAL A 70 -4.68 -6.48 11.13
N VAL A 71 -3.48 -6.72 11.64
CA VAL A 71 -3.27 -7.19 13.01
C VAL A 71 -3.67 -6.10 14.01
N PRO A 72 -4.40 -6.45 15.09
CA PRO A 72 -4.71 -5.46 16.14
C PRO A 72 -3.47 -4.94 16.85
N GLY A 73 -3.51 -3.68 17.27
CA GLY A 73 -2.39 -3.07 18.00
C GLY A 73 -1.19 -2.77 17.10
N LEU A 74 0.01 -2.87 17.64
CA LEU A 74 1.29 -2.62 16.97
C LEU A 74 1.38 -1.23 16.30
N PRO A 75 1.08 -0.14 17.03
CA PRO A 75 0.96 1.18 16.39
C PRO A 75 2.27 1.66 15.76
N ARG A 76 3.42 1.42 16.38
CA ARG A 76 4.72 1.81 15.81
C ARG A 76 5.05 1.06 14.54
N LEU A 77 4.82 -0.26 14.55
CA LEU A 77 5.08 -1.08 13.37
C LEU A 77 4.14 -0.69 12.23
N LYS A 78 2.91 -0.31 12.55
CA LYS A 78 1.98 0.23 11.55
C LYS A 78 2.47 1.54 10.95
N GLU A 79 3.03 2.43 11.75
CA GLU A 79 3.62 3.68 11.21
C GLU A 79 4.77 3.37 10.24
N TRP A 80 5.63 2.41 10.57
CA TRP A 80 6.69 1.98 9.67
C TRP A 80 6.13 1.38 8.38
N MET A 81 5.07 0.59 8.50
CA MET A 81 4.39 0.02 7.34
C MET A 81 3.83 1.10 6.43
N TYR A 82 3.12 2.09 6.97
CA TYR A 82 2.60 3.21 6.17
C TYR A 82 3.71 4.00 5.51
N ALA A 83 4.78 4.30 6.24
CA ALA A 83 5.94 4.99 5.68
C ALA A 83 6.60 4.18 4.56
N GLY A 84 6.77 2.88 4.78
CA GLY A 84 7.37 1.99 3.78
C GLY A 84 6.55 1.94 2.50
N PHE A 85 5.24 1.79 2.60
CA PHE A 85 4.38 1.79 1.42
C PHE A 85 4.32 3.16 0.74
N PHE A 86 4.37 4.24 1.52
CA PHE A 86 4.48 5.59 0.95
C PHE A 86 5.71 5.72 0.08
N PHE A 87 6.87 5.34 0.59
CA PHE A 87 8.11 5.43 -0.17
C PHE A 87 8.14 4.47 -1.36
N GLU A 88 7.63 3.26 -1.19
CA GLU A 88 7.56 2.29 -2.29
C GLU A 88 6.68 2.82 -3.43
N LEU A 89 5.49 3.33 -3.12
CA LEU A 89 4.54 3.78 -4.13
C LEU A 89 4.98 5.08 -4.81
N THR A 90 5.53 6.01 -4.05
CA THR A 90 6.10 7.23 -4.65
C THR A 90 7.32 6.91 -5.49
N GLY A 91 8.15 5.98 -5.04
CA GLY A 91 9.29 5.49 -5.80
C GLY A 91 8.87 4.79 -7.08
N ALA A 92 7.81 3.98 -7.04
CA ALA A 92 7.27 3.32 -8.21
C ALA A 92 6.73 4.34 -9.23
N ALA A 93 5.97 5.33 -8.77
CA ALA A 93 5.47 6.38 -9.66
C ALA A 93 6.62 7.17 -10.30
N ALA A 94 7.63 7.54 -9.51
CA ALA A 94 8.80 8.23 -10.02
C ALA A 94 9.58 7.37 -11.02
N SER A 95 9.73 6.08 -10.75
CA SER A 95 10.43 5.16 -11.66
C SER A 95 9.72 5.08 -13.02
N HIS A 96 8.39 4.94 -13.03
CA HIS A 96 7.63 4.92 -14.27
C HIS A 96 7.75 6.25 -15.03
N ALA A 97 7.67 7.37 -14.31
CA ALA A 97 7.81 8.70 -14.92
C ALA A 97 9.19 8.93 -15.53
N LEU A 98 10.24 8.60 -14.78
CA LEU A 98 11.63 8.78 -15.24
C LEU A 98 11.98 7.83 -16.38
N ALA A 99 11.35 6.67 -16.44
CA ALA A 99 11.52 5.73 -17.55
C ALA A 99 10.72 6.12 -18.80
N GLY A 100 9.96 7.21 -18.74
CA GLY A 100 9.18 7.68 -19.88
C GLY A 100 7.98 6.81 -20.22
N GLN A 101 7.44 6.11 -19.24
CA GLN A 101 6.31 5.21 -19.46
C GLN A 101 4.97 5.95 -19.53
N PRO A 102 3.90 5.32 -20.10
CA PRO A 102 2.60 5.96 -20.21
C PRO A 102 2.02 6.39 -18.87
N ILE A 103 1.18 7.44 -18.89
CA ILE A 103 0.58 8.02 -17.70
C ILE A 103 -0.20 6.99 -16.87
N GLY A 104 -0.82 6.00 -17.50
CA GLY A 104 -1.56 4.95 -16.80
C GLY A 104 -0.67 4.15 -15.85
N LYS A 105 0.58 3.91 -16.20
CA LYS A 105 1.52 3.20 -15.33
C LYS A 105 1.99 4.05 -14.15
N ILE A 106 2.04 5.36 -14.34
CA ILE A 106 2.37 6.31 -13.26
C ILE A 106 1.20 6.43 -12.28
N LEU A 107 -0.04 6.48 -12.79
CA LEU A 107 -1.23 6.66 -11.98
C LEU A 107 -1.59 5.45 -11.13
N GLN A 108 -1.22 4.23 -11.54
CA GLN A 108 -1.53 3.02 -10.79
C GLN A 108 -0.96 3.05 -9.37
N PRO A 109 0.34 3.29 -9.14
CA PRO A 109 0.85 3.42 -7.78
C PRO A 109 0.29 4.63 -7.04
N VAL A 110 -0.03 5.71 -7.73
CA VAL A 110 -0.67 6.88 -7.13
C VAL A 110 -2.04 6.54 -6.57
N LEU A 111 -2.82 5.73 -7.29
CA LEU A 111 -4.13 5.27 -6.82
C LEU A 111 -4.00 4.47 -5.52
N PHE A 112 -3.07 3.51 -5.49
CA PHE A 112 -2.81 2.74 -4.26
C PHE A 112 -2.32 3.65 -3.13
N LEU A 113 -1.52 4.66 -3.44
CA LEU A 113 -1.05 5.63 -2.46
C LEU A 113 -2.22 6.38 -1.81
N VAL A 114 -3.23 6.75 -2.58
CA VAL A 114 -4.44 7.40 -2.04
C VAL A 114 -5.10 6.51 -0.99
N PHE A 115 -5.25 5.21 -1.26
CA PHE A 115 -5.83 4.28 -0.28
C PHE A 115 -4.93 4.10 0.95
N VAL A 116 -3.62 4.03 0.77
CA VAL A 116 -2.66 3.94 1.89
C VAL A 116 -2.76 5.18 2.78
N LEU A 117 -2.78 6.37 2.19
CA LEU A 117 -2.87 7.62 2.94
C LEU A 117 -4.24 7.77 3.61
N ALA A 118 -5.33 7.35 2.96
CA ALA A 118 -6.65 7.36 3.55
C ALA A 118 -6.73 6.40 4.75
N SER A 119 -6.16 5.21 4.62
CA SER A 119 -6.08 4.26 5.73
C SER A 119 -5.31 4.86 6.92
N TRP A 120 -4.17 5.48 6.64
CA TRP A 120 -3.38 6.15 7.67
C TRP A 120 -4.15 7.28 8.35
N ALA A 121 -4.78 8.14 7.58
CA ALA A 121 -5.51 9.31 8.09
C ALA A 121 -6.73 8.91 8.92
N LEU A 122 -7.38 7.81 8.57
CA LEU A 122 -8.60 7.35 9.21
C LEU A 122 -8.36 6.32 10.32
N ARG A 123 -7.12 5.97 10.60
CA ARG A 123 -6.82 4.90 11.55
C ARG A 123 -7.38 5.21 12.95
N PRO A 124 -8.00 4.21 13.61
CA PRO A 124 -8.57 4.40 14.94
C PRO A 124 -7.50 4.58 16.00
N ALA A 125 -7.90 5.15 17.14
CA ALA A 125 -6.99 5.46 18.26
C ALA A 125 -6.17 4.25 18.72
N SER A 126 -6.75 3.04 18.70
CA SER A 126 -6.05 1.80 19.07
C SER A 126 -4.89 1.43 18.13
N ARG A 127 -4.83 2.05 16.96
CA ARG A 127 -3.82 1.79 15.93
C ARG A 127 -2.86 2.97 15.71
N ARG A 128 -3.02 4.03 16.50
CA ARG A 128 -2.14 5.21 16.48
C ARG A 128 -1.03 5.09 17.52
N VAL A 129 0.07 5.71 17.20
CA VAL A 129 1.16 5.91 18.18
C VAL A 129 0.75 6.93 19.23
#